data_f3297ddc0097feb76008a72faaec9c0d
#
_entry.id   f3297ddc0097feb76008a72faaec9c0d
#
_cell.length_a   1.000
_cell.length_b   1.000
_cell.length_c   1.000
_cell.angle_alpha   90.00
_cell.angle_beta   90.00
_cell.angle_gamma   90.00
#
_symmetry.space_group_name_H-M   'P 1'
#
loop_
_entity.id
_entity.type
_entity.pdbx_description
1 polymer ?
#
loop_
_entity_poly.entity_id
_entity_poly.type
_entity_poly.pdbx_seq_one_letter_code
_entity_poly.pdbx_strand_id
1 'polypeptide(L)'
;MVVVPDPFLELELPTTAGKMTVAGDGEHLMLTNAEGLGEADPTLVRRFLHRVQNEPEGFWVNLDPTPTPSVFNSRELFDFIQSAAPDAFGHLARRLQKKPRQTIARCWLGMTFLEEGPVRGEQRRNWVFAPISLDAQGQMTIALKRPAQALTLTERNRRTPELIGLGTVRALIIGAGSLGSPVAVELAKAGLGELDLVDSDIFDVNNSVRHALGPGASGRHKATVLAAHLESINPFINATAHVFSVGSNAEAARQLEQLIDGATVIVDTSGSAAVARILQRYAARASKPVVVGGLSAGSYGGDLFISASGGACLNCFLNAQREGSIPEPQAAPPSALVTPVGCSHPAFAGAGFDATQLAVTIARAVVQTAVASTYPPAGFNWAVLNFRSAPRWRSGTLEVRDDCSGHQ
;
A
#
# COMPACT_ATOMS: atom_id res chain seq x y z
N MET A 1 0.64 6.36 -19.53
CA MET A 1 -0.68 6.33 -18.87
C MET A 1 -0.91 7.67 -18.20
N VAL A 2 -2.15 8.19 -18.19
CA VAL A 2 -2.48 9.40 -17.43
C VAL A 2 -3.37 9.01 -16.27
N VAL A 3 -3.10 9.56 -15.09
CA VAL A 3 -3.84 9.29 -13.87
C VAL A 3 -4.56 10.56 -13.42
N VAL A 4 -5.79 10.41 -12.98
CA VAL A 4 -6.64 11.51 -12.51
C VAL A 4 -7.07 11.21 -11.07
N PRO A 5 -6.58 11.96 -10.08
CA PRO A 5 -7.02 11.86 -8.70
C PRO A 5 -8.27 12.74 -8.43
N ASP A 6 -8.83 12.62 -7.23
CA ASP A 6 -9.70 13.65 -6.70
C ASP A 6 -8.95 14.99 -6.61
N PRO A 7 -9.58 16.14 -6.81
CA PRO A 7 -11.03 16.41 -6.96
C PRO A 7 -11.54 16.41 -8.41
N PHE A 8 -10.74 16.00 -9.40
CA PHE A 8 -11.08 16.14 -10.82
C PHE A 8 -12.15 15.17 -11.33
N LEU A 9 -12.67 14.32 -10.46
CA LEU A 9 -13.64 13.27 -10.79
C LEU A 9 -15.07 13.57 -10.27
N GLU A 10 -15.31 14.79 -9.79
CA GLU A 10 -16.62 15.20 -9.35
C GLU A 10 -17.63 15.23 -10.52
N LEU A 11 -18.88 14.85 -10.26
CA LEU A 11 -19.90 14.76 -11.30
C LEU A 11 -20.28 16.15 -11.83
N GLU A 12 -20.44 17.12 -10.93
CA GLU A 12 -20.76 18.51 -11.27
C GLU A 12 -19.47 19.33 -11.31
N LEU A 13 -19.28 20.06 -12.40
CA LEU A 13 -18.12 20.93 -12.56
C LEU A 13 -18.54 22.40 -12.49
N PRO A 14 -17.84 23.24 -11.74
CA PRO A 14 -18.14 24.66 -11.59
C PRO A 14 -17.84 25.48 -12.85
N THR A 15 -17.03 24.96 -13.75
CA THR A 15 -16.70 25.57 -15.03
C THR A 15 -16.68 24.54 -16.16
N THR A 16 -16.68 24.99 -17.41
CA THR A 16 -16.70 24.11 -18.59
C THR A 16 -15.35 23.93 -19.25
N ALA A 17 -14.39 24.78 -18.93
CA ALA A 17 -13.04 24.72 -19.49
C ALA A 17 -12.07 25.57 -18.67
N GLY A 18 -10.78 25.31 -18.80
CA GLY A 18 -9.73 26.08 -18.14
C GLY A 18 -8.32 25.62 -18.49
N LYS A 19 -7.35 26.21 -17.84
CA LYS A 19 -5.96 25.74 -17.89
C LYS A 19 -5.80 24.50 -17.02
N MET A 20 -4.81 23.68 -17.37
CA MET A 20 -4.45 22.54 -16.54
C MET A 20 -2.93 22.32 -16.52
N THR A 21 -2.47 21.66 -15.49
CA THR A 21 -1.09 21.17 -15.37
C THR A 21 -1.10 19.66 -15.21
N VAL A 22 -0.23 19.03 -15.97
CA VAL A 22 0.07 17.58 -15.86
C VAL A 22 1.52 17.46 -15.41
N ALA A 23 1.78 16.61 -14.47
CA ALA A 23 3.13 16.24 -14.07
C ALA A 23 3.45 14.81 -14.50
N GLY A 24 4.72 14.51 -14.74
CA GLY A 24 5.17 13.20 -15.17
C GLY A 24 6.50 12.78 -14.56
N ASP A 25 6.86 11.52 -14.72
CA ASP A 25 8.18 10.96 -14.38
C ASP A 25 8.87 10.29 -15.58
N GLY A 26 8.33 10.50 -16.78
CA GLY A 26 8.78 9.88 -18.04
C GLY A 26 7.97 8.64 -18.42
N GLU A 27 7.39 7.92 -17.47
CA GLU A 27 6.55 6.73 -17.71
C GLU A 27 5.08 6.99 -17.45
N HIS A 28 4.79 7.74 -16.39
CA HIS A 28 3.45 8.05 -15.93
C HIS A 28 3.20 9.56 -16.00
N LEU A 29 1.94 9.92 -16.15
CA LEU A 29 1.45 11.28 -16.11
C LEU A 29 0.32 11.37 -15.10
N MET A 30 0.21 12.50 -14.40
CA MET A 30 -0.86 12.77 -13.46
C MET A 30 -1.39 14.19 -13.67
N LEU A 31 -2.71 14.34 -13.70
CA LEU A 31 -3.34 15.66 -13.63
C LEU A 31 -3.13 16.22 -12.23
N THR A 32 -2.42 17.34 -12.13
CA THR A 32 -2.05 17.94 -10.84
C THR A 32 -2.80 19.23 -10.51
N ASN A 33 -3.26 19.95 -11.54
CA ASN A 33 -4.07 21.16 -11.37
C ASN A 33 -5.01 21.29 -12.56
N ALA A 34 -6.23 21.74 -12.31
CA ALA A 34 -7.17 22.17 -13.34
C ALA A 34 -7.92 23.40 -12.83
N GLU A 35 -7.82 24.51 -13.57
CA GLU A 35 -8.44 25.78 -13.24
C GLU A 35 -9.95 25.63 -13.06
N GLY A 36 -10.45 26.06 -11.92
CA GLY A 36 -11.85 25.91 -11.52
C GLY A 36 -12.19 24.56 -10.86
N LEU A 37 -11.32 23.53 -10.96
CA LEU A 37 -11.55 22.23 -10.33
C LEU A 37 -10.67 21.99 -9.10
N GLY A 38 -9.54 22.71 -8.98
CA GLY A 38 -8.63 22.61 -7.85
C GLY A 38 -7.29 21.94 -8.16
N GLU A 39 -6.64 21.42 -7.13
CA GLU A 39 -5.31 20.81 -7.17
C GLU A 39 -5.30 19.42 -6.56
N ALA A 40 -4.51 18.53 -7.13
CA ALA A 40 -4.25 17.23 -6.55
C ALA A 40 -3.46 17.36 -5.24
N ASP A 41 -3.69 16.45 -4.29
CA ASP A 41 -2.89 16.40 -3.06
C ASP A 41 -1.39 16.27 -3.40
N PRO A 42 -0.54 17.21 -2.99
CA PRO A 42 0.89 17.16 -3.27
C PRO A 42 1.58 15.91 -2.71
N THR A 43 1.04 15.32 -1.65
CA THR A 43 1.55 14.08 -1.07
C THR A 43 1.25 12.90 -1.99
N LEU A 44 0.03 12.81 -2.51
CA LEU A 44 -0.37 11.81 -3.48
C LEU A 44 0.47 11.89 -4.76
N VAL A 45 0.71 13.12 -5.27
CA VAL A 45 1.55 13.36 -6.44
C VAL A 45 2.96 12.80 -6.22
N ARG A 46 3.59 13.12 -5.09
CA ARG A 46 4.95 12.66 -4.75
C ARG A 46 5.05 11.15 -4.53
N ARG A 47 4.01 10.52 -4.00
CA ARG A 47 3.96 9.07 -3.79
C ARG A 47 3.77 8.30 -5.09
N PHE A 48 3.03 8.86 -6.02
CA PHE A 48 2.76 8.22 -7.32
C PHE A 48 3.88 8.46 -8.34
N LEU A 49 4.42 9.68 -8.43
CA LEU A 49 5.48 10.03 -9.37
C LEU A 49 6.85 9.98 -8.68
N HIS A 50 7.73 9.10 -9.13
CA HIS A 50 9.10 8.96 -8.57
C HIS A 50 9.98 10.20 -8.82
N ARG A 51 9.74 10.92 -9.92
CA ARG A 51 10.36 12.20 -10.26
C ARG A 51 9.29 13.13 -10.83
N VAL A 52 8.92 14.13 -10.07
CA VAL A 52 7.95 15.11 -10.54
C VAL A 52 8.60 16.05 -11.54
N GLN A 53 8.21 15.96 -12.80
CA GLN A 53 8.56 16.90 -13.85
C GLN A 53 7.27 17.52 -14.36
N ASN A 54 7.20 18.86 -14.38
CA ASN A 54 6.06 19.53 -14.94
C ASN A 54 6.09 19.42 -16.46
N GLU A 55 5.03 18.85 -17.02
CA GLU A 55 4.78 18.85 -18.45
C GLU A 55 4.36 20.27 -18.92
N PRO A 56 4.43 20.56 -20.23
CA PRO A 56 3.89 21.82 -20.74
C PRO A 56 2.47 22.04 -20.28
N GLU A 57 2.17 23.26 -19.84
CA GLU A 57 0.82 23.68 -19.45
C GLU A 57 -0.20 23.32 -20.54
N GLY A 58 -1.31 22.75 -20.13
CA GLY A 58 -2.37 22.32 -21.01
C GLY A 58 -3.68 23.06 -20.79
N PHE A 59 -4.70 22.59 -21.48
CA PHE A 59 -6.08 23.06 -21.35
C PHE A 59 -7.01 21.89 -21.16
N TRP A 60 -8.08 22.10 -20.44
CA TRP A 60 -9.14 21.11 -20.30
C TRP A 60 -10.48 21.68 -20.74
N VAL A 61 -11.38 20.79 -21.15
CA VAL A 61 -12.73 21.12 -21.58
C VAL A 61 -13.70 20.03 -21.13
N ASN A 62 -14.87 20.45 -20.67
CA ASN A 62 -15.99 19.56 -20.40
C ASN A 62 -16.81 19.34 -21.69
N LEU A 63 -17.03 18.08 -22.04
CA LEU A 63 -17.76 17.68 -23.23
C LEU A 63 -19.23 17.30 -22.95
N ASP A 64 -19.70 17.42 -21.70
CA ASP A 64 -21.10 17.12 -21.38
C ASP A 64 -22.05 18.12 -22.06
N PRO A 65 -23.15 17.68 -22.66
CA PRO A 65 -23.70 16.32 -22.83
C PRO A 65 -23.32 15.63 -24.14
N THR A 66 -22.16 15.86 -24.66
CA THR A 66 -21.73 15.42 -25.98
C THR A 66 -21.18 13.97 -25.99
N PRO A 67 -21.11 13.33 -27.17
CA PRO A 67 -20.54 11.98 -27.32
C PRO A 67 -19.09 11.92 -26.87
N THR A 68 -18.67 10.72 -26.45
CA THR A 68 -17.30 10.46 -25.98
C THR A 68 -16.24 10.87 -27.00
N PRO A 69 -15.06 11.37 -26.55
CA PRO A 69 -13.98 11.83 -27.43
C PRO A 69 -13.48 10.83 -28.48
N SER A 70 -13.79 9.54 -28.30
CA SER A 70 -13.44 8.50 -29.27
C SER A 70 -14.13 8.63 -30.62
N VAL A 71 -15.25 9.35 -30.68
CA VAL A 71 -16.09 9.53 -31.88
C VAL A 71 -15.59 10.68 -32.77
N PHE A 72 -14.87 11.67 -32.19
CA PHE A 72 -14.39 12.82 -32.93
C PHE A 72 -13.08 12.58 -33.68
N ASN A 73 -12.99 12.98 -34.95
CA ASN A 73 -11.70 13.26 -35.56
C ASN A 73 -11.09 14.57 -35.03
N SER A 74 -9.82 14.85 -35.35
CA SER A 74 -9.14 16.03 -34.80
C SER A 74 -9.83 17.35 -35.17
N ARG A 75 -10.35 17.47 -36.38
CA ARG A 75 -10.98 18.70 -36.86
C ARG A 75 -12.30 18.94 -36.16
N GLU A 76 -13.18 17.94 -36.14
CA GLU A 76 -14.47 18.01 -35.44
C GLU A 76 -14.32 18.36 -33.96
N LEU A 77 -13.29 17.79 -33.31
CA LEU A 77 -13.00 18.07 -31.91
C LEU A 77 -12.57 19.53 -31.70
N PHE A 78 -11.70 20.05 -32.59
CA PHE A 78 -11.29 21.45 -32.48
C PHE A 78 -12.43 22.43 -32.78
N ASP A 79 -13.24 22.13 -33.78
CA ASP A 79 -14.44 22.93 -34.10
C ASP A 79 -15.42 22.95 -32.90
N PHE A 80 -15.59 21.79 -32.24
CA PHE A 80 -16.39 21.68 -31.03
C PHE A 80 -15.79 22.53 -29.87
N ILE A 81 -14.50 22.40 -29.58
CA ILE A 81 -13.82 23.12 -28.49
C ILE A 81 -13.88 24.63 -28.76
N GLN A 82 -13.69 25.06 -30.01
CA GLN A 82 -13.79 26.47 -30.41
C GLN A 82 -15.19 27.03 -30.16
N SER A 83 -16.22 26.24 -30.38
CA SER A 83 -17.60 26.64 -30.13
C SER A 83 -17.96 26.65 -28.65
N ALA A 84 -17.55 25.59 -27.91
CA ALA A 84 -17.92 25.38 -26.50
C ALA A 84 -17.09 26.22 -25.51
N ALA A 85 -15.81 26.49 -25.85
CA ALA A 85 -14.88 27.22 -25.00
C ALA A 85 -13.93 28.11 -25.82
N PRO A 86 -14.44 29.20 -26.47
CA PRO A 86 -13.68 30.02 -27.41
C PRO A 86 -12.45 30.68 -26.79
N ASP A 87 -12.50 31.07 -25.52
CA ASP A 87 -11.39 31.69 -24.82
C ASP A 87 -10.25 30.68 -24.56
N ALA A 88 -10.59 29.48 -24.09
CA ALA A 88 -9.62 28.40 -23.89
C ALA A 88 -8.97 27.98 -25.21
N PHE A 89 -9.77 27.87 -26.28
CA PHE A 89 -9.27 27.59 -27.61
C PHE A 89 -8.36 28.71 -28.15
N GLY A 90 -8.74 29.98 -27.96
CA GLY A 90 -7.90 31.11 -28.34
C GLY A 90 -6.59 31.20 -27.59
N HIS A 91 -6.53 30.82 -26.31
CA HIS A 91 -5.32 30.72 -25.55
C HIS A 91 -4.43 29.56 -26.05
N LEU A 92 -5.01 28.40 -26.32
CA LEU A 92 -4.33 27.23 -26.89
C LEU A 92 -3.69 27.57 -28.24
N ALA A 93 -4.45 28.17 -29.17
CA ALA A 93 -3.98 28.55 -30.49
C ALA A 93 -2.79 29.55 -30.42
N ARG A 94 -2.90 30.60 -29.61
CA ARG A 94 -1.81 31.59 -29.41
C ARG A 94 -0.56 30.98 -28.83
N ARG A 95 -0.68 30.02 -27.90
CA ARG A 95 0.46 29.34 -27.29
C ARG A 95 1.21 28.46 -28.29
N LEU A 96 0.50 27.69 -29.09
CA LEU A 96 1.07 26.83 -30.11
C LEU A 96 1.82 27.61 -31.19
N GLN A 97 1.33 28.79 -31.56
CA GLN A 97 1.97 29.66 -32.55
C GLN A 97 3.26 30.31 -32.08
N LYS A 98 3.47 30.51 -30.77
CA LYS A 98 4.64 31.23 -30.22
C LYS A 98 5.97 30.46 -30.33
N LYS A 99 5.99 29.16 -30.65
CA LYS A 99 7.23 28.35 -30.79
C LYS A 99 7.20 27.48 -32.05
N PRO A 100 7.56 28.01 -33.23
CA PRO A 100 7.66 27.21 -34.43
C PRO A 100 8.94 26.35 -34.42
N ARG A 101 8.83 25.07 -34.77
CA ARG A 101 9.93 24.13 -35.09
C ARG A 101 10.41 23.13 -34.05
N GLN A 102 9.60 22.62 -33.16
CA GLN A 102 9.95 21.37 -32.46
C GLN A 102 8.83 20.33 -32.60
N THR A 103 9.21 19.11 -33.00
CA THR A 103 8.35 17.93 -33.22
C THR A 103 7.79 17.30 -31.93
N ILE A 104 7.81 18.00 -30.80
CA ILE A 104 7.40 17.50 -29.49
C ILE A 104 6.05 18.09 -29.14
N ALA A 105 5.21 17.30 -28.51
CA ALA A 105 3.93 17.74 -27.94
C ALA A 105 4.13 19.03 -27.13
N ARG A 106 3.37 20.08 -27.50
CA ARG A 106 3.59 21.44 -26.98
C ARG A 106 2.64 21.81 -25.88
N CYS A 107 1.55 21.09 -25.80
CA CYS A 107 0.61 21.21 -24.72
C CYS A 107 -0.30 19.98 -24.66
N TRP A 108 -0.89 19.78 -23.51
CA TRP A 108 -1.89 18.74 -23.32
C TRP A 108 -3.31 19.29 -23.43
N LEU A 109 -4.19 18.53 -24.07
CA LEU A 109 -5.63 18.73 -24.02
C LEU A 109 -6.23 17.64 -23.12
N GLY A 110 -6.89 18.04 -22.05
CA GLY A 110 -7.73 17.20 -21.22
C GLY A 110 -9.20 17.36 -21.65
N MET A 111 -9.88 16.26 -21.87
CA MET A 111 -11.29 16.21 -22.20
C MET A 111 -12.01 15.40 -21.14
N THR A 112 -12.95 16.01 -20.45
CA THR A 112 -13.75 15.32 -19.43
C THR A 112 -15.19 15.21 -19.87
N PHE A 113 -15.85 14.12 -19.46
CA PHE A 113 -17.21 13.79 -19.83
C PHE A 113 -17.81 12.83 -18.81
N LEU A 114 -19.14 12.79 -18.75
CA LEU A 114 -19.87 11.80 -17.97
C LEU A 114 -20.11 10.54 -18.80
N GLU A 115 -19.92 9.40 -18.18
CA GLU A 115 -20.29 8.10 -18.75
C GLU A 115 -20.94 7.19 -17.70
N GLU A 116 -21.58 6.12 -18.13
CA GLU A 116 -22.08 5.09 -17.22
C GLU A 116 -20.91 4.40 -16.52
N GLY A 117 -20.98 4.33 -15.20
CA GLY A 117 -20.00 3.64 -14.38
C GLY A 117 -20.08 2.12 -14.50
N PRO A 118 -19.22 1.38 -13.81
CA PRO A 118 -19.25 -0.09 -13.78
C PRO A 118 -20.53 -0.66 -13.15
N VAL A 119 -21.27 0.13 -12.39
CA VAL A 119 -22.58 -0.21 -11.84
C VAL A 119 -23.65 0.46 -12.69
N ARG A 120 -24.61 -0.34 -13.19
CA ARG A 120 -25.69 0.14 -14.05
C ARG A 120 -26.47 1.29 -13.38
N GLY A 121 -26.61 2.40 -14.11
CA GLY A 121 -27.30 3.62 -13.64
C GLY A 121 -26.44 4.55 -12.79
N GLU A 122 -25.22 4.16 -12.43
CA GLU A 122 -24.26 5.04 -11.78
C GLU A 122 -23.50 5.85 -12.84
N GLN A 123 -23.49 7.17 -12.71
CA GLN A 123 -22.67 8.03 -13.56
C GLN A 123 -21.29 8.23 -12.93
N ARG A 124 -20.28 8.32 -13.75
CA ARG A 124 -18.93 8.72 -13.34
C ARG A 124 -18.35 9.72 -14.33
N ARG A 125 -17.46 10.56 -13.85
CA ARG A 125 -16.67 11.45 -14.68
C ARG A 125 -15.42 10.74 -15.15
N ASN A 126 -15.19 10.82 -16.45
CA ASN A 126 -14.00 10.27 -17.09
C ASN A 126 -13.18 11.36 -17.78
N TRP A 127 -11.95 11.05 -18.07
CA TRP A 127 -11.00 11.92 -18.76
C TRP A 127 -10.29 11.19 -19.89
N VAL A 128 -10.03 11.93 -20.97
CA VAL A 128 -9.13 11.54 -22.05
C VAL A 128 -8.14 12.66 -22.28
N PHE A 129 -6.87 12.31 -22.38
CA PHE A 129 -5.79 13.28 -22.63
C PHE A 129 -5.21 13.05 -24.02
N ALA A 130 -4.88 14.14 -24.69
CA ALA A 130 -4.24 14.11 -25.97
C ALA A 130 -3.13 15.18 -26.05
N PRO A 131 -1.91 14.83 -26.46
CA PRO A 131 -0.90 15.81 -26.78
C PRO A 131 -1.28 16.52 -28.07
N ILE A 132 -1.18 17.86 -28.07
CA ILE A 132 -1.42 18.70 -29.25
C ILE A 132 -0.10 19.20 -29.81
N SER A 133 0.03 19.14 -31.12
CA SER A 133 1.15 19.68 -31.90
C SER A 133 0.65 20.45 -33.10
N LEU A 134 1.54 21.17 -33.77
CA LEU A 134 1.30 21.73 -35.11
C LEU A 134 1.89 20.80 -36.16
N ASP A 135 1.16 20.53 -37.21
CA ASP A 135 1.69 19.86 -38.39
C ASP A 135 2.64 20.78 -39.21
N ALA A 136 3.14 20.25 -40.34
CA ALA A 136 4.04 21.00 -41.24
C ALA A 136 3.37 22.23 -41.86
N GLN A 137 2.06 22.25 -41.92
CA GLN A 137 1.22 23.34 -42.43
C GLN A 137 0.83 24.34 -41.34
N GLY A 138 1.23 24.10 -40.08
CA GLY A 138 0.89 24.93 -38.94
C GLY A 138 -0.53 24.70 -38.40
N GLN A 139 -1.20 23.62 -38.80
CA GLN A 139 -2.51 23.25 -38.28
C GLN A 139 -2.39 22.43 -37.02
N MET A 140 -3.32 22.62 -36.10
CA MET A 140 -3.38 21.84 -34.86
C MET A 140 -3.74 20.39 -35.15
N THR A 141 -2.94 19.49 -34.63
CA THR A 141 -3.16 18.05 -34.72
C THR A 141 -3.15 17.41 -33.34
N ILE A 142 -3.97 16.39 -33.16
CA ILE A 142 -4.05 15.59 -31.97
C ILE A 142 -3.34 14.27 -32.24
N ALA A 143 -2.32 13.98 -31.46
CA ALA A 143 -1.68 12.68 -31.44
C ALA A 143 -2.59 11.64 -30.76
N LEU A 144 -2.06 10.50 -30.39
CA LEU A 144 -2.77 9.39 -29.74
C LEU A 144 -3.54 9.88 -28.50
N LYS A 145 -4.85 9.72 -28.50
CA LYS A 145 -5.71 9.94 -27.32
C LYS A 145 -5.40 8.90 -26.25
N ARG A 146 -5.19 9.34 -25.03
CA ARG A 146 -4.86 8.48 -23.88
C ARG A 146 -5.99 8.51 -22.86
N PRO A 147 -6.72 7.41 -22.66
CA PRO A 147 -7.71 7.35 -21.59
C PRO A 147 -7.02 7.50 -20.24
N ALA A 148 -7.67 8.18 -19.33
CA ALA A 148 -7.21 8.32 -17.96
C ALA A 148 -7.66 7.14 -17.10
N GLN A 149 -6.96 6.94 -16.00
CA GLN A 149 -7.36 6.04 -14.94
C GLN A 149 -7.59 6.84 -13.66
N ALA A 150 -8.73 6.63 -13.04
CA ALA A 150 -9.03 7.22 -11.75
C ALA A 150 -8.13 6.62 -10.66
N LEU A 151 -7.48 7.50 -9.88
CA LEU A 151 -6.70 7.14 -8.71
C LEU A 151 -7.39 7.67 -7.46
N THR A 152 -8.36 6.93 -6.96
CA THR A 152 -9.15 7.28 -5.78
C THR A 152 -9.31 6.11 -4.83
N LEU A 153 -9.57 6.39 -3.56
CA LEU A 153 -9.94 5.37 -2.59
C LEU A 153 -11.22 4.64 -3.00
N THR A 154 -12.18 5.36 -3.59
CA THR A 154 -13.45 4.77 -4.05
C THR A 154 -13.23 3.69 -5.10
N GLU A 155 -12.43 3.96 -6.14
CA GLU A 155 -12.14 2.98 -7.19
C GLU A 155 -11.33 1.79 -6.65
N ARG A 156 -10.45 2.03 -5.69
CA ARG A 156 -9.73 0.97 -5.00
C ARG A 156 -10.68 0.08 -4.19
N ASN A 157 -11.54 0.68 -3.37
CA ASN A 157 -12.46 -0.02 -2.48
C ASN A 157 -13.52 -0.84 -3.25
N ARG A 158 -13.89 -0.42 -4.46
CA ARG A 158 -14.79 -1.20 -5.33
C ARG A 158 -14.25 -2.58 -5.69
N ARG A 159 -12.93 -2.77 -5.69
CA ARG A 159 -12.31 -4.08 -5.98
C ARG A 159 -12.25 -5.01 -4.78
N THR A 160 -12.34 -4.45 -3.58
CA THR A 160 -12.28 -5.18 -2.31
C THR A 160 -13.29 -4.59 -1.31
N PRO A 161 -14.60 -4.65 -1.61
CA PRO A 161 -15.61 -3.95 -0.81
C PRO A 161 -15.67 -4.42 0.64
N GLU A 162 -15.35 -5.67 0.91
CA GLU A 162 -15.28 -6.24 2.25
C GLU A 162 -14.13 -5.70 3.10
N LEU A 163 -13.15 -5.02 2.48
CA LEU A 163 -11.96 -4.47 3.14
C LEU A 163 -12.03 -2.95 3.37
N ILE A 164 -13.15 -2.30 3.07
CA ILE A 164 -13.31 -0.84 3.21
C ILE A 164 -12.93 -0.36 4.62
N GLY A 165 -13.27 -1.13 5.65
CA GLY A 165 -12.94 -0.81 7.04
C GLY A 165 -11.43 -0.71 7.33
N LEU A 166 -10.56 -1.31 6.51
CA LEU A 166 -9.10 -1.22 6.68
C LEU A 166 -8.55 0.19 6.50
N GLY A 167 -9.22 1.06 5.76
CA GLY A 167 -8.82 2.45 5.58
C GLY A 167 -8.75 3.26 6.87
N THR A 168 -9.42 2.82 7.94
CA THR A 168 -9.41 3.46 9.27
C THR A 168 -8.57 2.70 10.30
N VAL A 169 -7.97 1.59 9.91
CA VAL A 169 -7.15 0.75 10.80
C VAL A 169 -5.73 1.28 10.85
N ARG A 170 -5.18 1.37 12.06
CA ARG A 170 -3.77 1.60 12.33
C ARG A 170 -3.13 0.31 12.85
N ALA A 171 -2.23 -0.27 12.06
CA ALA A 171 -1.47 -1.44 12.47
C ALA A 171 -0.06 -1.05 12.95
N LEU A 172 0.43 -1.75 13.99
CA LEU A 172 1.81 -1.62 14.47
C LEU A 172 2.53 -2.94 14.18
N ILE A 173 3.53 -2.92 13.30
CA ILE A 173 4.36 -4.10 13.00
C ILE A 173 5.72 -3.96 13.69
N ILE A 174 6.07 -4.95 14.49
CA ILE A 174 7.37 -5.08 15.13
C ILE A 174 8.20 -6.13 14.38
N GLY A 175 9.31 -5.69 13.78
CA GLY A 175 10.17 -6.49 12.92
C GLY A 175 9.81 -6.36 11.43
N ALA A 176 10.64 -5.64 10.68
CA ALA A 176 10.52 -5.45 9.23
C ALA A 176 11.45 -6.41 8.45
N GLY A 177 11.59 -7.65 8.94
CA GLY A 177 12.44 -8.67 8.35
C GLY A 177 11.75 -9.50 7.25
N SER A 178 12.22 -10.75 7.09
CA SER A 178 11.73 -11.69 6.07
C SER A 178 10.24 -12.05 6.21
N LEU A 179 9.68 -11.92 7.40
CA LEU A 179 8.26 -12.18 7.66
C LEU A 179 7.46 -10.88 7.70
N GLY A 180 7.94 -9.86 8.40
CA GLY A 180 7.21 -8.60 8.55
C GLY A 180 7.12 -7.78 7.27
N SER A 181 8.14 -7.81 6.41
CA SER A 181 8.10 -7.03 5.17
C SER A 181 7.01 -7.53 4.20
N PRO A 182 6.81 -8.83 3.92
CA PRO A 182 5.70 -9.26 3.10
C PRO A 182 4.33 -9.09 3.79
N VAL A 183 4.24 -9.22 5.13
CA VAL A 183 3.00 -8.87 5.87
C VAL A 183 2.61 -7.43 5.61
N ALA A 184 3.55 -6.48 5.75
CA ALA A 184 3.32 -5.07 5.53
C ALA A 184 2.88 -4.78 4.07
N VAL A 185 3.51 -5.43 3.09
CA VAL A 185 3.15 -5.31 1.67
C VAL A 185 1.72 -5.76 1.41
N GLU A 186 1.32 -6.93 1.94
CA GLU A 186 -0.04 -7.44 1.72
C GLU A 186 -1.10 -6.58 2.42
N LEU A 187 -0.83 -6.04 3.62
CA LEU A 187 -1.72 -5.10 4.30
C LEU A 187 -1.85 -3.78 3.52
N ALA A 188 -0.75 -3.24 2.98
CA ALA A 188 -0.79 -2.06 2.14
C ALA A 188 -1.63 -2.28 0.87
N LYS A 189 -1.45 -3.42 0.19
CA LYS A 189 -2.27 -3.82 -0.98
C LYS A 189 -3.74 -3.99 -0.60
N ALA A 190 -4.03 -4.51 0.58
CA ALA A 190 -5.39 -4.69 1.07
C ALA A 190 -6.12 -3.38 1.39
N GLY A 191 -5.41 -2.25 1.51
CA GLY A 191 -6.01 -0.94 1.74
C GLY A 191 -5.90 -0.44 3.19
N LEU A 192 -4.94 -0.94 3.96
CA LEU A 192 -4.64 -0.43 5.31
C LEU A 192 -4.37 1.08 5.26
N GLY A 193 -4.99 1.84 6.18
CA GLY A 193 -4.86 3.30 6.23
C GLY A 193 -3.56 3.78 6.88
N GLU A 194 -3.20 3.22 8.04
CA GLU A 194 -2.00 3.63 8.78
C GLU A 194 -1.16 2.42 9.21
N LEU A 195 0.15 2.54 9.06
CA LEU A 195 1.11 1.50 9.45
C LEU A 195 2.34 2.09 10.13
N ASP A 196 2.55 1.71 11.37
CA ASP A 196 3.79 1.95 12.09
C ASP A 196 4.72 0.74 11.99
N LEU A 197 5.97 0.95 11.56
CA LEU A 197 6.99 -0.07 11.39
C LEU A 197 8.11 0.14 12.39
N VAL A 198 8.36 -0.80 13.28
CA VAL A 198 9.48 -0.76 14.24
C VAL A 198 10.51 -1.79 13.86
N ASP A 199 11.71 -1.33 13.50
CA ASP A 199 12.89 -2.17 13.26
C ASP A 199 14.15 -1.31 13.34
N SER A 200 15.16 -1.76 14.08
CA SER A 200 16.44 -1.07 14.24
C SER A 200 17.48 -1.46 13.20
N ASP A 201 17.26 -2.55 12.46
CA ASP A 201 18.27 -3.12 11.60
C ASP A 201 18.49 -2.32 10.32
N ILE A 202 19.72 -2.42 9.82
CA ILE A 202 20.09 -1.97 8.48
C ILE A 202 19.87 -3.12 7.49
N PHE A 203 19.37 -2.82 6.31
CA PHE A 203 19.16 -3.78 5.24
C PHE A 203 20.51 -4.23 4.67
N ASP A 204 20.80 -5.52 4.80
CA ASP A 204 21.93 -6.17 4.14
C ASP A 204 21.52 -6.66 2.75
N VAL A 205 22.45 -6.63 1.78
CA VAL A 205 22.18 -7.07 0.40
C VAL A 205 21.64 -8.49 0.33
N ASN A 206 22.10 -9.38 1.20
CA ASN A 206 21.67 -10.77 1.27
C ASN A 206 20.26 -10.93 1.85
N ASN A 207 19.70 -9.92 2.49
CA ASN A 207 18.30 -9.94 2.92
C ASN A 207 17.34 -10.03 1.72
N SER A 208 17.74 -9.53 0.55
CA SER A 208 16.92 -9.49 -0.67
C SER A 208 16.40 -10.85 -1.12
N VAL A 209 17.01 -11.95 -0.71
CA VAL A 209 16.55 -13.31 -1.07
C VAL A 209 15.22 -13.70 -0.41
N ARG A 210 14.82 -12.98 0.67
CA ARG A 210 13.61 -13.29 1.44
C ARG A 210 12.86 -12.06 1.97
N HIS A 211 13.35 -10.88 1.71
CA HIS A 211 12.69 -9.61 2.05
C HIS A 211 11.84 -9.12 0.87
N ALA A 212 10.79 -8.34 1.13
CA ALA A 212 9.97 -7.76 0.07
C ALA A 212 10.73 -6.76 -0.82
N LEU A 213 11.86 -6.22 -0.32
CA LEU A 213 12.70 -5.27 -1.05
C LEU A 213 13.88 -5.95 -1.72
N GLY A 214 14.30 -5.39 -2.85
CA GLY A 214 15.49 -5.82 -3.57
C GLY A 214 16.80 -5.20 -3.06
N PRO A 215 17.94 -5.55 -3.70
CA PRO A 215 19.29 -5.15 -3.27
C PRO A 215 19.51 -3.63 -3.20
N GLY A 216 18.75 -2.83 -3.96
CA GLY A 216 18.83 -1.36 -3.93
C GLY A 216 18.48 -0.71 -2.58
N ALA A 217 17.94 -1.47 -1.62
CA ALA A 217 17.65 -1.03 -0.26
C ALA A 217 18.88 -1.09 0.68
N SER A 218 19.97 -1.73 0.26
CA SER A 218 21.16 -1.96 1.10
C SER A 218 21.73 -0.70 1.74
N GLY A 219 22.19 -0.85 2.98
CA GLY A 219 22.82 0.22 3.76
C GLY A 219 21.85 1.21 4.41
N ARG A 220 20.55 1.03 4.25
CA ARG A 220 19.51 1.86 4.87
C ARG A 220 18.72 1.08 5.91
N HIS A 221 18.11 1.77 6.88
CA HIS A 221 17.27 1.10 7.88
C HIS A 221 16.07 0.41 7.23
N LYS A 222 15.82 -0.86 7.61
CA LYS A 222 14.74 -1.71 7.06
C LYS A 222 13.38 -1.02 7.16
N ALA A 223 13.02 -0.49 8.34
CA ALA A 223 11.76 0.20 8.55
C ALA A 223 11.59 1.39 7.58
N THR A 224 12.63 2.21 7.41
CA THR A 224 12.58 3.42 6.57
C THR A 224 12.37 3.10 5.09
N VAL A 225 13.13 2.14 4.56
CA VAL A 225 13.00 1.79 3.13
C VAL A 225 11.72 1.02 2.84
N LEU A 226 11.25 0.24 3.81
CA LEU A 226 9.97 -0.46 3.68
C LEU A 226 8.80 0.52 3.71
N ALA A 227 8.78 1.50 4.61
CA ALA A 227 7.72 2.51 4.66
C ALA A 227 7.57 3.25 3.32
N ALA A 228 8.68 3.72 2.75
CA ALA A 228 8.68 4.37 1.43
C ALA A 228 8.18 3.44 0.31
N HIS A 229 8.53 2.16 0.37
CA HIS A 229 8.04 1.17 -0.59
C HIS A 229 6.53 0.93 -0.48
N LEU A 230 6.00 0.87 0.75
CA LEU A 230 4.56 0.70 0.96
C LEU A 230 3.76 1.87 0.41
N GLU A 231 4.24 3.10 0.56
CA GLU A 231 3.62 4.29 -0.03
C GLU A 231 3.65 4.27 -1.57
N SER A 232 4.66 3.64 -2.18
CA SER A 232 4.68 3.43 -3.64
C SER A 232 3.69 2.37 -4.12
N ILE A 233 3.39 1.36 -3.29
CA ILE A 233 2.39 0.31 -3.58
C ILE A 233 0.96 0.85 -3.40
N ASN A 234 0.75 1.58 -2.31
CA ASN A 234 -0.51 2.19 -1.96
C ASN A 234 -0.29 3.66 -1.60
N PRO A 235 -0.53 4.59 -2.53
CA PRO A 235 -0.28 6.01 -2.27
C PRO A 235 -1.22 6.62 -1.19
N PHE A 236 -2.24 5.89 -0.77
CA PHE A 236 -3.19 6.31 0.27
C PHE A 236 -2.81 5.83 1.68
N ILE A 237 -1.84 4.91 1.83
CA ILE A 237 -1.36 4.49 3.15
C ILE A 237 -0.50 5.57 3.78
N ASN A 238 -0.59 5.71 5.10
CA ASN A 238 0.37 6.48 5.88
C ASN A 238 1.31 5.52 6.59
N ALA A 239 2.52 5.30 6.05
CA ALA A 239 3.50 4.37 6.60
C ALA A 239 4.61 5.14 7.34
N THR A 240 4.73 4.93 8.65
CA THR A 240 5.73 5.60 9.49
C THR A 240 6.77 4.60 9.97
N ALA A 241 8.04 4.97 9.81
CA ALA A 241 9.17 4.17 10.25
C ALA A 241 9.69 4.64 11.61
N HIS A 242 9.91 3.69 12.51
CA HIS A 242 10.49 3.90 13.84
C HIS A 242 11.75 3.04 13.99
N VAL A 243 12.89 3.69 14.11
CA VAL A 243 14.21 3.02 14.16
C VAL A 243 14.67 2.89 15.60
N PHE A 244 14.18 1.84 16.27
CA PHE A 244 14.66 1.49 17.62
C PHE A 244 14.49 -0.01 17.90
N SER A 245 15.23 -0.53 18.88
CA SER A 245 15.09 -1.92 19.36
C SER A 245 14.16 -1.95 20.57
N VAL A 246 13.15 -2.81 20.52
CA VAL A 246 12.21 -3.02 21.63
C VAL A 246 12.96 -3.57 22.86
N GLY A 247 12.78 -2.89 24.00
CA GLY A 247 13.42 -3.28 25.26
C GLY A 247 14.86 -2.80 25.44
N SER A 248 15.40 -1.97 24.54
CA SER A 248 16.77 -1.48 24.62
C SER A 248 17.01 -0.45 25.74
N ASN A 249 16.05 0.42 25.99
CA ASN A 249 16.16 1.48 26.99
C ASN A 249 14.78 2.09 27.33
N ALA A 250 14.75 3.02 28.28
CA ALA A 250 13.52 3.65 28.74
C ALA A 250 12.83 4.53 27.68
N GLU A 251 13.59 5.12 26.76
CA GLU A 251 13.04 5.91 25.66
C GLU A 251 12.30 5.01 24.66
N ALA A 252 12.93 3.91 24.26
CA ALA A 252 12.30 2.89 23.42
C ALA A 252 11.03 2.31 24.05
N ALA A 253 11.00 2.15 25.38
CA ALA A 253 9.81 1.69 26.10
C ALA A 253 8.67 2.72 26.03
N ARG A 254 8.95 4.02 26.21
CA ARG A 254 7.95 5.10 26.09
C ARG A 254 7.41 5.21 24.67
N GLN A 255 8.28 5.15 23.67
CA GLN A 255 7.86 5.18 22.25
C GLN A 255 6.98 3.99 21.93
N LEU A 256 7.36 2.79 22.37
CA LEU A 256 6.55 1.59 22.15
C LEU A 256 5.16 1.71 22.79
N GLU A 257 5.06 2.21 24.00
CA GLU A 257 3.79 2.41 24.72
C GLU A 257 2.87 3.35 23.92
N GLN A 258 3.38 4.49 23.46
CA GLN A 258 2.62 5.44 22.62
C GLN A 258 2.14 4.80 21.31
N LEU A 259 2.96 4.00 20.66
CA LEU A 259 2.59 3.30 19.42
C LEU A 259 1.50 2.25 19.68
N ILE A 260 1.60 1.50 20.77
CA ILE A 260 0.61 0.49 21.17
C ILE A 260 -0.74 1.15 21.48
N ASP A 261 -0.74 2.26 22.22
CA ASP A 261 -1.97 2.98 22.55
C ASP A 261 -2.71 3.47 21.30
N GLY A 262 -1.96 3.96 20.30
CA GLY A 262 -2.49 4.42 19.01
C GLY A 262 -2.92 3.29 18.06
N ALA A 263 -2.43 2.07 18.23
CA ALA A 263 -2.68 0.98 17.32
C ALA A 263 -4.10 0.37 17.49
N THR A 264 -4.69 -0.06 16.39
CA THR A 264 -5.89 -0.92 16.38
C THR A 264 -5.51 -2.39 16.58
N VAL A 265 -4.39 -2.81 15.99
CA VAL A 265 -3.85 -4.17 16.05
C VAL A 265 -2.33 -4.14 16.05
N ILE A 266 -1.71 -5.03 16.81
CA ILE A 266 -0.25 -5.18 16.91
C ILE A 266 0.14 -6.48 16.20
N VAL A 267 1.23 -6.44 15.44
CA VAL A 267 1.76 -7.59 14.72
C VAL A 267 3.23 -7.80 15.14
N ASP A 268 3.53 -8.91 15.75
CA ASP A 268 4.89 -9.29 16.11
C ASP A 268 5.44 -10.29 15.08
N THR A 269 6.43 -9.85 14.34
CA THR A 269 7.19 -10.65 13.38
C THR A 269 8.70 -10.55 13.64
N SER A 270 9.07 -10.16 14.86
CA SER A 270 10.46 -9.99 15.28
C SER A 270 11.23 -11.30 15.37
N GLY A 271 10.52 -12.42 15.56
CA GLY A 271 11.12 -13.73 15.85
C GLY A 271 11.79 -13.80 17.23
N SER A 272 11.57 -12.82 18.10
CA SER A 272 12.18 -12.72 19.43
C SER A 272 11.16 -13.02 20.55
N ALA A 273 11.36 -14.11 21.26
CA ALA A 273 10.51 -14.46 22.40
C ALA A 273 10.53 -13.38 23.52
N ALA A 274 11.62 -12.62 23.64
CA ALA A 274 11.71 -11.51 24.60
C ALA A 274 10.82 -10.35 24.16
N VAL A 275 10.86 -9.97 22.88
CA VAL A 275 9.99 -8.93 22.30
C VAL A 275 8.53 -9.34 22.41
N ALA A 276 8.18 -10.55 22.05
CA ALA A 276 6.81 -11.06 22.12
C ALA A 276 6.22 -10.96 23.55
N ARG A 277 7.01 -11.27 24.59
CA ARG A 277 6.58 -11.12 25.99
C ARG A 277 6.40 -9.66 26.40
N ILE A 278 7.27 -8.78 25.94
CA ILE A 278 7.15 -7.34 26.19
C ILE A 278 5.84 -6.82 25.54
N LEU A 279 5.63 -7.13 24.27
CA LEU A 279 4.43 -6.73 23.54
C LEU A 279 3.15 -7.24 24.19
N GLN A 280 3.12 -8.52 24.59
CA GLN A 280 1.97 -9.10 25.27
C GLN A 280 1.59 -8.34 26.55
N ARG A 281 2.57 -7.90 27.33
CA ARG A 281 2.32 -7.14 28.57
C ARG A 281 1.76 -5.75 28.30
N TYR A 282 2.33 -5.03 27.35
CA TYR A 282 1.84 -3.68 27.00
C TYR A 282 0.48 -3.75 26.32
N ALA A 283 0.30 -4.67 25.38
CA ALA A 283 -0.96 -4.88 24.66
C ALA A 283 -2.12 -5.28 25.61
N ALA A 284 -1.85 -6.15 26.59
CA ALA A 284 -2.85 -6.54 27.58
C ALA A 284 -3.31 -5.33 28.41
N ARG A 285 -2.39 -4.45 28.84
CA ARG A 285 -2.73 -3.20 29.56
C ARG A 285 -3.56 -2.25 28.72
N ALA A 286 -3.27 -2.15 27.43
CA ALA A 286 -3.97 -1.30 26.47
C ALA A 286 -5.21 -1.97 25.88
N SER A 287 -5.53 -3.22 26.27
CA SER A 287 -6.62 -4.04 25.68
C SER A 287 -6.54 -4.16 24.17
N LYS A 288 -5.32 -4.25 23.60
CA LYS A 288 -5.09 -4.36 22.16
C LYS A 288 -4.85 -5.80 21.73
N PRO A 289 -5.42 -6.25 20.59
CA PRO A 289 -5.10 -7.55 20.04
C PRO A 289 -3.68 -7.61 19.48
N VAL A 290 -3.04 -8.77 19.63
CA VAL A 290 -1.70 -9.04 19.08
C VAL A 290 -1.76 -10.27 18.19
N VAL A 291 -1.24 -10.15 16.98
CA VAL A 291 -0.98 -11.27 16.06
C VAL A 291 0.50 -11.53 16.08
N VAL A 292 0.91 -12.66 16.64
CA VAL A 292 2.31 -13.10 16.71
C VAL A 292 2.56 -14.10 15.60
N GLY A 293 3.61 -13.92 14.81
CA GLY A 293 4.01 -14.88 13.79
C GLY A 293 5.49 -15.20 13.85
N GLY A 294 5.84 -16.47 13.73
CA GLY A 294 7.21 -16.95 13.77
C GLY A 294 7.53 -17.96 12.68
N LEU A 295 8.70 -17.82 12.05
CA LEU A 295 9.28 -18.87 11.21
C LEU A 295 10.17 -19.77 12.05
N SER A 296 10.03 -21.05 11.86
CA SER A 296 10.97 -22.02 12.43
C SER A 296 12.33 -21.94 11.73
N ALA A 297 13.34 -22.52 12.37
CA ALA A 297 14.68 -22.62 11.81
C ALA A 297 14.66 -23.19 10.38
N GLY A 298 15.36 -22.53 9.46
CA GLY A 298 15.42 -22.91 8.05
C GLY A 298 14.16 -22.63 7.25
N SER A 299 13.16 -21.96 7.84
CA SER A 299 11.83 -21.80 7.25
C SER A 299 11.19 -23.12 6.83
N TYR A 300 11.39 -24.20 7.65
CA TYR A 300 10.74 -25.50 7.40
C TYR A 300 9.26 -25.48 7.76
N GLY A 301 8.88 -24.57 8.63
CA GLY A 301 7.51 -24.30 9.06
C GLY A 301 7.40 -22.93 9.69
N GLY A 302 6.26 -22.68 10.26
CA GLY A 302 6.00 -21.48 11.03
C GLY A 302 4.68 -21.58 11.77
N ASP A 303 4.47 -20.66 12.68
CA ASP A 303 3.25 -20.55 13.45
C ASP A 303 2.73 -19.12 13.51
N LEU A 304 1.48 -19.01 13.84
CA LEU A 304 0.85 -17.76 14.21
C LEU A 304 -0.07 -17.99 15.41
N PHE A 305 -0.17 -16.96 16.24
CA PHE A 305 -1.08 -16.91 17.37
C PHE A 305 -1.75 -15.55 17.47
N ILE A 306 -3.05 -15.53 17.73
CA ILE A 306 -3.86 -14.33 17.93
C ILE A 306 -4.24 -14.22 19.38
N SER A 307 -3.73 -13.23 20.08
CA SER A 307 -4.11 -12.88 21.45
C SER A 307 -5.07 -11.70 21.43
N ALA A 308 -6.26 -11.89 21.96
CA ALA A 308 -7.26 -10.83 22.13
C ALA A 308 -7.50 -10.57 23.61
N SER A 309 -8.06 -9.41 23.95
CA SER A 309 -8.41 -9.09 25.34
C SER A 309 -9.39 -10.12 25.93
N GLY A 310 -9.06 -10.63 27.10
CA GLY A 310 -9.86 -11.67 27.78
C GLY A 310 -9.70 -13.09 27.21
N GLY A 311 -8.93 -13.27 26.12
CA GLY A 311 -8.64 -14.57 25.53
C GLY A 311 -7.31 -15.18 25.99
N ALA A 312 -6.94 -16.32 25.41
CA ALA A 312 -5.65 -16.95 25.67
C ALA A 312 -4.49 -16.01 25.37
N CYS A 313 -3.49 -15.98 26.24
CA CYS A 313 -2.28 -15.17 26.05
C CYS A 313 -1.14 -16.00 25.41
N LEU A 314 -0.05 -15.33 25.05
CA LEU A 314 1.12 -15.99 24.46
C LEU A 314 1.67 -17.13 25.36
N ASN A 315 1.63 -16.97 26.70
CA ASN A 315 2.07 -18.02 27.60
C ASN A 315 1.17 -19.26 27.54
N CYS A 316 -0.15 -19.08 27.37
CA CYS A 316 -1.07 -20.19 27.13
C CYS A 316 -0.66 -20.97 25.87
N PHE A 317 -0.37 -20.25 24.79
CA PHE A 317 0.04 -20.85 23.52
C PHE A 317 1.37 -21.62 23.64
N LEU A 318 2.39 -20.99 24.22
CA LEU A 318 3.71 -21.62 24.40
C LEU A 318 3.66 -22.85 25.36
N ASN A 319 2.81 -22.83 26.37
CA ASN A 319 2.59 -23.97 27.25
C ASN A 319 1.90 -25.11 26.50
N ALA A 320 0.87 -24.82 25.71
CA ALA A 320 0.19 -25.80 24.88
C ALA A 320 1.11 -26.47 23.85
N GLN A 321 2.05 -25.71 23.28
CA GLN A 321 3.10 -26.28 22.41
C GLN A 321 4.03 -27.20 23.18
N ARG A 322 4.55 -26.79 24.36
CA ARG A 322 5.45 -27.65 25.20
C ARG A 322 4.81 -28.96 25.64
N GLU A 323 3.51 -28.94 25.89
CA GLU A 323 2.72 -30.10 26.28
C GLU A 323 2.30 -30.96 25.06
N GLY A 324 2.53 -30.48 23.84
CA GLY A 324 2.18 -31.19 22.62
C GLY A 324 0.71 -31.16 22.24
N SER A 325 -0.13 -30.38 22.95
CA SER A 325 -1.54 -30.14 22.59
C SER A 325 -1.67 -29.27 21.34
N ILE A 326 -0.73 -28.34 21.13
CA ILE A 326 -0.52 -27.64 19.88
C ILE A 326 0.81 -28.11 19.29
N PRO A 327 0.85 -28.53 18.01
CA PRO A 327 2.10 -28.98 17.42
C PRO A 327 3.11 -27.85 17.28
N GLU A 328 4.37 -28.12 17.46
CA GLU A 328 5.44 -27.21 17.05
C GLU A 328 5.66 -27.27 15.52
N PRO A 329 6.02 -26.13 14.87
CA PRO A 329 6.39 -26.16 13.47
C PRO A 329 7.69 -26.95 13.25
N GLN A 330 7.79 -27.65 12.13
CA GLN A 330 9.04 -28.34 11.75
C GLN A 330 10.17 -27.33 11.64
N ALA A 331 11.36 -27.71 12.10
CA ALA A 331 12.55 -26.86 12.07
C ALA A 331 13.73 -27.59 11.40
N ALA A 332 14.61 -26.81 10.77
CA ALA A 332 15.88 -27.35 10.28
C ALA A 332 16.78 -27.79 11.44
N PRO A 333 17.64 -28.78 11.22
CA PRO A 333 18.58 -29.18 12.24
C PRO A 333 19.60 -28.07 12.57
N PRO A 334 20.16 -28.01 13.76
CA PRO A 334 21.15 -26.97 14.15
C PRO A 334 22.33 -26.82 13.18
N SER A 335 22.68 -27.89 12.48
CA SER A 335 23.73 -27.91 11.45
C SER A 335 23.42 -27.04 10.22
N ALA A 336 22.17 -26.62 10.03
CA ALA A 336 21.75 -25.71 8.96
C ALA A 336 21.90 -24.23 9.34
N LEU A 337 22.42 -23.93 10.53
CA LEU A 337 22.67 -22.56 10.98
C LEU A 337 23.78 -21.93 10.15
N VAL A 338 23.50 -20.72 9.66
CA VAL A 338 24.46 -19.89 8.92
C VAL A 338 24.73 -18.63 9.75
N THR A 339 26.00 -18.28 9.92
CA THR A 339 26.38 -17.00 10.51
C THR A 339 26.83 -16.07 9.39
N PRO A 340 25.95 -15.13 8.93
CA PRO A 340 26.33 -14.19 7.89
C PRO A 340 27.47 -13.28 8.36
N VAL A 341 28.37 -12.93 7.45
CA VAL A 341 29.45 -11.97 7.74
C VAL A 341 28.81 -10.60 8.03
N GLY A 342 29.17 -10.00 9.17
CA GLY A 342 28.64 -8.69 9.58
C GLY A 342 27.30 -8.74 10.35
N CYS A 343 26.70 -9.90 10.56
CA CYS A 343 25.54 -10.06 11.43
C CYS A 343 25.95 -10.49 12.84
N SER A 344 25.38 -9.86 13.85
CA SER A 344 25.62 -10.19 15.26
C SER A 344 24.91 -11.49 15.71
N HIS A 345 23.98 -12.00 14.90
CA HIS A 345 23.18 -13.17 15.22
C HIS A 345 23.21 -14.21 14.10
N PRO A 346 23.34 -15.50 14.46
CA PRO A 346 23.22 -16.58 13.50
C PRO A 346 21.80 -16.62 12.92
N ALA A 347 21.68 -16.91 11.64
CA ALA A 347 20.42 -17.05 10.93
C ALA A 347 20.36 -18.39 10.20
N PHE A 348 19.18 -18.94 10.07
CA PHE A 348 18.96 -20.09 9.22
C PHE A 348 18.72 -19.65 7.78
N ALA A 349 19.23 -20.44 6.84
CA ALA A 349 18.86 -20.32 5.45
C ALA A 349 17.38 -20.70 5.28
N GLY A 350 16.64 -19.94 4.47
CA GLY A 350 15.22 -20.23 4.20
C GLY A 350 14.77 -19.51 2.95
N ALA A 351 13.81 -20.07 2.24
CA ALA A 351 13.31 -19.52 1.01
C ALA A 351 12.30 -18.39 1.27
N GLY A 352 12.34 -17.34 0.44
CA GLY A 352 11.43 -16.21 0.55
C GLY A 352 9.95 -16.59 0.34
N PHE A 353 9.67 -17.56 -0.53
CA PHE A 353 8.30 -18.03 -0.76
C PHE A 353 7.69 -18.74 0.45
N ASP A 354 8.49 -19.47 1.26
CA ASP A 354 8.01 -20.08 2.51
C ASP A 354 7.63 -19.00 3.53
N ALA A 355 8.49 -17.98 3.70
CA ALA A 355 8.19 -16.85 4.56
C ALA A 355 6.94 -16.09 4.10
N THR A 356 6.79 -15.88 2.78
CA THR A 356 5.65 -15.19 2.19
C THR A 356 4.35 -15.97 2.39
N GLN A 357 4.36 -17.30 2.30
CA GLN A 357 3.18 -18.11 2.54
C GLN A 357 2.63 -17.93 3.97
N LEU A 358 3.50 -17.90 4.97
CA LEU A 358 3.10 -17.59 6.35
C LEU A 358 2.65 -16.13 6.48
N ALA A 359 3.39 -15.19 5.85
CA ALA A 359 3.08 -13.77 5.90
C ALA A 359 1.68 -13.42 5.37
N VAL A 360 1.26 -14.04 4.27
CA VAL A 360 -0.10 -13.89 3.72
C VAL A 360 -1.15 -14.35 4.75
N THR A 361 -0.89 -15.44 5.48
CA THR A 361 -1.81 -15.92 6.52
C THR A 361 -1.85 -14.98 7.72
N ILE A 362 -0.70 -14.43 8.13
CA ILE A 362 -0.64 -13.41 9.18
C ILE A 362 -1.39 -12.15 8.75
N ALA A 363 -1.17 -11.64 7.53
CA ALA A 363 -1.88 -10.48 7.01
C ALA A 363 -3.40 -10.70 7.02
N ARG A 364 -3.87 -11.88 6.61
CA ARG A 364 -5.30 -12.25 6.71
C ARG A 364 -5.78 -12.26 8.15
N ALA A 365 -5.02 -12.83 9.09
CA ALA A 365 -5.39 -12.83 10.51
C ALA A 365 -5.48 -11.41 11.08
N VAL A 366 -4.59 -10.50 10.67
CA VAL A 366 -4.66 -9.06 11.02
C VAL A 366 -5.96 -8.44 10.52
N VAL A 367 -6.32 -8.66 9.25
CA VAL A 367 -7.59 -8.19 8.68
C VAL A 367 -8.79 -8.75 9.44
N GLN A 368 -8.82 -10.04 9.70
CA GLN A 368 -9.89 -10.73 10.42
C GLN A 368 -10.05 -10.22 11.88
N THR A 369 -8.95 -9.77 12.47
CA THR A 369 -8.94 -9.20 13.82
C THR A 369 -9.39 -7.74 13.82
N ALA A 370 -8.94 -6.95 12.84
CA ALA A 370 -9.14 -5.50 12.83
C ALA A 370 -10.49 -5.06 12.25
N VAL A 371 -11.06 -5.82 11.30
CA VAL A 371 -12.32 -5.47 10.60
C VAL A 371 -13.36 -6.58 10.65
N ALA A 372 -13.47 -7.25 11.76
CA ALA A 372 -14.39 -8.38 11.97
C ALA A 372 -15.88 -8.06 11.71
N SER A 373 -16.25 -6.78 11.61
CA SER A 373 -17.61 -6.35 11.27
C SER A 373 -17.95 -6.49 9.80
N THR A 374 -16.95 -6.43 8.90
CA THR A 374 -17.13 -6.45 7.45
C THR A 374 -16.40 -7.61 6.77
N TYR A 375 -15.36 -8.14 7.38
CA TYR A 375 -14.62 -9.30 6.92
C TYR A 375 -14.81 -10.47 7.88
N PRO A 376 -15.03 -11.71 7.41
CA PRO A 376 -15.29 -12.84 8.31
C PRO A 376 -14.19 -13.02 9.36
N PRO A 377 -14.56 -13.15 10.66
CA PRO A 377 -13.57 -13.33 11.72
C PRO A 377 -12.79 -14.63 11.56
N ALA A 378 -11.61 -14.69 12.14
CA ALA A 378 -10.84 -15.93 12.19
C ALA A 378 -11.61 -16.98 13.02
N GLY A 379 -11.81 -18.16 12.45
CA GLY A 379 -12.37 -19.31 13.17
C GLY A 379 -11.33 -20.04 14.02
N PHE A 380 -10.18 -19.42 14.31
CA PHE A 380 -9.06 -19.96 15.07
C PHE A 380 -8.30 -18.82 15.75
N ASN A 381 -7.54 -19.13 16.80
CA ASN A 381 -6.57 -18.21 17.37
C ASN A 381 -5.13 -18.73 17.34
N TRP A 382 -4.90 -19.93 16.80
CA TRP A 382 -3.57 -20.44 16.49
C TRP A 382 -3.58 -21.22 15.18
N ALA A 383 -2.47 -21.15 14.47
CA ALA A 383 -2.22 -21.99 13.31
C ALA A 383 -0.74 -22.35 13.23
N VAL A 384 -0.45 -23.56 12.75
CA VAL A 384 0.89 -24.08 12.50
C VAL A 384 0.95 -24.60 11.07
N LEU A 385 1.97 -24.19 10.34
CA LEU A 385 2.23 -24.59 8.96
C LEU A 385 3.58 -25.28 8.87
N ASN A 386 3.60 -26.42 8.19
CA ASN A 386 4.82 -27.12 7.80
C ASN A 386 4.96 -27.08 6.29
N PHE A 387 6.14 -26.67 5.79
CA PHE A 387 6.43 -26.50 4.36
C PHE A 387 7.08 -27.73 3.73
N ARG A 388 7.75 -28.56 4.53
CA ARG A 388 8.45 -29.75 4.04
C ARG A 388 7.47 -30.86 3.74
N SER A 389 7.69 -31.59 2.64
CA SER A 389 6.73 -32.54 2.06
C SER A 389 5.45 -31.82 1.56
N ALA A 390 4.27 -32.44 1.68
CA ALA A 390 3.00 -31.76 1.35
C ALA A 390 2.73 -30.66 2.40
N PRO A 391 2.57 -29.38 2.01
CA PRO A 391 2.26 -28.31 2.96
C PRO A 391 0.98 -28.63 3.73
N ARG A 392 1.05 -28.55 5.04
CA ARG A 392 -0.07 -28.86 5.93
C ARG A 392 -0.29 -27.75 6.94
N TRP A 393 -1.51 -27.22 6.97
CA TRP A 393 -1.99 -26.35 8.01
C TRP A 393 -2.69 -27.15 9.10
N ARG A 394 -2.38 -26.78 10.34
CA ARG A 394 -3.18 -27.14 11.52
C ARG A 394 -3.59 -25.86 12.21
N SER A 395 -4.84 -25.74 12.59
CA SER A 395 -5.35 -24.56 13.29
C SER A 395 -6.43 -24.98 14.29
N GLY A 396 -6.67 -24.14 15.25
CA GLY A 396 -7.70 -24.36 16.26
C GLY A 396 -7.87 -23.17 17.19
N THR A 397 -8.74 -23.33 18.16
CA THR A 397 -8.99 -22.36 19.21
C THR A 397 -8.38 -22.85 20.51
N LEU A 398 -7.58 -22.00 21.15
CA LEU A 398 -7.02 -22.20 22.47
C LEU A 398 -7.78 -21.29 23.43
N GLU A 399 -8.32 -21.86 24.49
CA GLU A 399 -8.96 -21.13 25.57
C GLU A 399 -7.95 -20.66 26.61
N VAL A 400 -8.39 -19.75 27.48
CA VAL A 400 -7.58 -19.31 28.63
C VAL A 400 -7.28 -20.52 29.52
N ARG A 401 -6.04 -20.65 29.94
CA ARG A 401 -5.60 -21.73 30.83
C ARG A 401 -5.62 -21.26 32.28
N ASP A 402 -6.25 -22.04 33.14
CA ASP A 402 -6.35 -21.74 34.59
C ASP A 402 -4.98 -21.72 35.28
N ASP A 403 -4.02 -22.50 34.78
CA ASP A 403 -2.65 -22.61 35.30
C ASP A 403 -1.68 -21.58 34.69
N CYS A 404 -2.17 -20.64 33.88
CA CYS A 404 -1.29 -19.72 33.18
C CYS A 404 -0.96 -18.48 34.03
N SER A 405 0.33 -18.30 34.32
CA SER A 405 0.86 -17.13 35.04
C SER A 405 0.67 -15.78 34.31
N GLY A 406 0.29 -15.82 33.05
CA GLY A 406 0.02 -14.60 32.24
C GLY A 406 -1.36 -13.98 32.50
N HIS A 407 -2.22 -14.65 33.30
CA HIS A 407 -3.56 -14.21 33.68
C HIS A 407 -3.71 -13.99 35.19
N GLN A 408 -2.62 -14.13 35.95
CA GLN A 408 -2.57 -13.91 37.40
C GLN A 408 -2.24 -12.46 37.76
#